data_63d4536f38101cbc4a9fa2980752557b
#
_entry.id   63d4536f38101cbc4a9fa2980752557b
#
_cell.length_a   1.000
_cell.length_b   1.000
_cell.length_c   1.000
_cell.angle_alpha   90.00
_cell.angle_beta   90.00
_cell.angle_gamma   90.00
#
_symmetry.space_group_name_H-M   'P 1'
#
loop_
_entity.id
_entity.type
_entity.pdbx_description
1 polymer ?
#
loop_
_entity_poly.entity_id
_entity_poly.type
_entity_poly.pdbx_seq_one_letter_code
_entity_poly.pdbx_strand_id
1 'polypeptide(L)'
;MTTPLRVIRAALLVPLALLLAGAAPASPRHGLPGNWLRLAVTRGDARSSDTRGVLLLCDPPRGHAHAARACRQLAAAGGDIGRIPRRSGTMCPMIYAPVTASAHGAWNGRRVDYTRAFSNSCAMKAETGAVFDLSS
;
A
#
# COMPACT_ATOMS: atom_id res chain seq x y z
N MET A 1 92.28 7.84 -0.14
CA MET A 1 91.36 8.73 -0.84
C MET A 1 90.02 8.04 -0.85
N THR A 2 89.22 8.34 0.12
CA THR A 2 87.98 7.64 0.41
C THR A 2 86.84 8.57 0.13
N THR A 3 86.00 8.20 -0.86
CA THR A 3 84.77 8.91 -1.18
C THR A 3 83.62 8.25 -0.44
N PRO A 4 82.84 8.96 0.38
CA PRO A 4 81.69 8.36 1.03
C PRO A 4 80.47 8.37 0.11
N LEU A 5 79.90 7.20 0.01
CA LEU A 5 78.65 6.93 -0.67
C LEU A 5 77.49 7.63 0.06
N ARG A 6 76.82 8.57 -0.58
CA ARG A 6 75.62 9.21 -0.06
C ARG A 6 74.38 8.28 -0.35
N VAL A 7 73.84 7.69 0.70
CA VAL A 7 72.61 6.93 0.64
C VAL A 7 71.46 7.91 0.61
N ILE A 8 70.76 8.01 -0.52
CA ILE A 8 69.51 8.77 -0.68
C ILE A 8 68.35 7.87 -0.19
N ARG A 9 67.85 8.20 0.98
CA ARG A 9 66.58 7.60 1.45
C ARG A 9 65.46 8.25 0.71
N ALA A 10 64.86 7.56 -0.28
CA ALA A 10 63.63 7.94 -0.88
C ALA A 10 62.46 7.58 0.07
N ALA A 11 61.86 8.60 0.66
CA ALA A 11 60.63 8.45 1.44
C ALA A 11 59.45 8.29 0.47
N LEU A 12 58.90 7.10 0.41
CA LEU A 12 57.63 6.80 -0.29
C LEU A 12 56.48 7.37 0.54
N LEU A 13 55.99 8.53 0.13
CA LEU A 13 54.71 9.06 0.60
C LEU A 13 53.59 8.32 -0.14
N VAL A 14 52.93 7.41 0.53
CA VAL A 14 51.70 6.78 0.04
C VAL A 14 50.55 7.74 0.34
N PRO A 15 49.86 8.30 -0.64
CA PRO A 15 48.62 9.07 -0.38
C PRO A 15 47.51 8.10 0.01
N LEU A 16 47.08 8.14 1.26
CA LEU A 16 45.89 7.48 1.77
C LEU A 16 44.67 8.22 1.21
N ALA A 17 44.17 7.76 0.06
CA ALA A 17 42.90 8.24 -0.48
C ALA A 17 41.75 7.72 0.42
N LEU A 18 41.26 8.59 1.28
CA LEU A 18 39.98 8.35 1.99
C LEU A 18 38.87 8.35 0.94
N LEU A 19 38.37 7.18 0.61
CA LEU A 19 37.08 6.99 -0.08
C LEU A 19 35.98 7.37 0.91
N LEU A 20 35.54 8.63 0.90
CA LEU A 20 34.27 9.07 1.46
C LEU A 20 33.18 8.46 0.60
N ALA A 21 32.73 7.26 0.98
CA ALA A 21 31.49 6.71 0.49
C ALA A 21 30.37 7.63 0.99
N GLY A 22 29.96 8.59 0.15
CA GLY A 22 28.80 9.44 0.39
C GLY A 22 27.58 8.56 0.44
N ALA A 23 27.05 8.26 1.63
CA ALA A 23 25.74 7.72 1.79
C ALA A 23 24.75 8.78 1.24
N ALA A 24 24.20 8.55 0.05
CA ALA A 24 23.12 9.37 -0.47
C ALA A 24 21.96 9.31 0.54
N PRO A 25 21.42 10.46 1.00
CA PRO A 25 20.26 10.43 1.87
C PRO A 25 19.14 9.75 1.10
N ALA A 26 18.59 8.66 1.68
CA ALA A 26 17.40 8.02 1.15
C ALA A 26 16.29 9.08 1.15
N SER A 27 15.80 9.45 -0.04
CA SER A 27 14.68 10.37 -0.16
C SER A 27 13.52 9.79 0.65
N PRO A 28 12.90 10.55 1.57
CA PRO A 28 11.74 10.08 2.28
C PRO A 28 10.67 9.72 1.24
N ARG A 29 10.29 8.45 1.18
CA ARG A 29 9.14 8.04 0.39
C ARG A 29 7.96 8.75 1.01
N HIS A 30 7.38 9.72 0.32
CA HIS A 30 6.18 10.42 0.73
C HIS A 30 5.01 9.46 0.63
N GLY A 31 5.01 8.45 1.52
CA GLY A 31 3.87 7.61 1.77
C GLY A 31 2.80 8.44 2.48
N LEU A 32 1.54 8.16 2.20
CA LEU A 32 0.46 8.75 2.96
C LEU A 32 0.62 8.35 4.44
N PRO A 33 0.47 9.30 5.40
CA PRO A 33 0.63 8.97 6.81
C PRO A 33 -0.53 8.10 7.30
N GLY A 34 -0.23 7.22 8.25
CA GLY A 34 -1.25 6.41 8.93
C GLY A 34 -1.81 5.28 8.08
N ASN A 35 -3.02 4.88 8.40
CA ASN A 35 -3.75 3.82 7.73
C ASN A 35 -4.50 4.38 6.52
N TRP A 36 -4.24 3.86 5.34
CA TRP A 36 -4.86 4.31 4.11
C TRP A 36 -4.99 3.19 3.09
N LEU A 37 -6.06 3.23 2.31
CA LEU A 37 -6.30 2.31 1.20
C LEU A 37 -6.81 3.07 -0.02
N ARG A 38 -6.22 2.80 -1.15
CA ARG A 38 -6.79 3.14 -2.45
C ARG A 38 -7.72 2.01 -2.86
N LEU A 39 -9.01 2.29 -2.88
CA LEU A 39 -10.08 1.34 -3.16
C LEU A 39 -10.59 1.53 -4.58
N ALA A 40 -10.86 0.47 -5.29
CA ALA A 40 -11.50 0.53 -6.59
C ALA A 40 -12.52 -0.62 -6.77
N VAL A 41 -13.61 -0.32 -7.45
CA VAL A 41 -14.60 -1.29 -7.91
C VAL A 41 -14.73 -1.15 -9.42
N THR A 42 -14.43 -2.23 -10.12
CA THR A 42 -14.57 -2.34 -11.58
C THR A 42 -15.79 -3.18 -11.89
N ARG A 43 -16.71 -2.66 -12.71
CA ARG A 43 -17.87 -3.42 -13.23
C ARG A 43 -17.41 -4.31 -14.37
N GLY A 44 -17.96 -5.51 -14.43
CA GLY A 44 -17.53 -6.54 -15.36
C GLY A 44 -16.27 -7.27 -14.86
N ASP A 45 -15.47 -7.76 -15.78
CA ASP A 45 -14.18 -8.36 -15.45
C ASP A 45 -13.11 -7.28 -15.15
N ALA A 46 -11.95 -7.70 -14.69
CA ALA A 46 -10.87 -6.80 -14.30
C ALA A 46 -10.28 -5.97 -15.47
N ARG A 47 -10.70 -6.24 -16.71
CA ARG A 47 -10.28 -5.51 -17.93
C ARG A 47 -11.26 -4.42 -18.31
N SER A 48 -12.42 -4.33 -17.64
CA SER A 48 -13.40 -3.28 -17.91
C SER A 48 -12.82 -1.91 -17.57
N SER A 49 -13.21 -0.90 -18.34
CA SER A 49 -12.88 0.50 -18.08
C SER A 49 -13.86 1.18 -17.12
N ASP A 50 -14.96 0.53 -16.75
CA ASP A 50 -15.96 1.07 -15.81
C ASP A 50 -15.50 0.83 -14.36
N THR A 51 -14.54 1.67 -13.94
CA THR A 51 -13.94 1.61 -12.61
C THR A 51 -14.24 2.86 -11.82
N ARG A 52 -14.74 2.69 -10.60
CA ARG A 52 -14.89 3.74 -9.59
C ARG A 52 -13.84 3.53 -8.50
N GLY A 53 -13.07 4.58 -8.17
CA GLY A 53 -12.04 4.53 -7.14
C GLY A 53 -12.16 5.65 -6.13
N VAL A 54 -11.72 5.38 -4.89
CA VAL A 54 -11.61 6.37 -3.82
C VAL A 54 -10.34 6.14 -3.01
N LEU A 55 -9.85 7.17 -2.34
CA LEU A 55 -8.78 7.07 -1.36
C LEU A 55 -9.39 7.14 0.04
N LEU A 56 -9.41 6.01 0.74
CA LEU A 56 -9.83 5.94 2.14
C LEU A 56 -8.64 6.27 3.03
N LEU A 57 -8.80 7.26 3.89
CA LEU A 57 -7.87 7.60 4.97
C LEU A 57 -8.56 7.29 6.30
N CYS A 58 -7.83 6.73 7.26
CA CYS A 58 -8.42 6.28 8.53
C CYS A 58 -7.93 7.04 9.77
N ASP A 59 -6.99 7.96 9.61
CA ASP A 59 -6.43 8.73 10.73
C ASP A 59 -6.37 10.24 10.40
N PRO A 60 -7.50 10.99 10.44
CA PRO A 60 -8.91 10.62 10.72
C PRO A 60 -9.65 10.02 9.50
N PRO A 61 -10.82 9.34 9.73
CA PRO A 61 -11.61 8.76 8.64
C PRO A 61 -12.12 9.82 7.65
N ARG A 62 -11.74 9.70 6.36
CA ARG A 62 -12.15 10.60 5.28
C ARG A 62 -11.90 10.00 3.90
N GLY A 63 -12.38 10.69 2.87
CA GLY A 63 -12.15 10.30 1.47
C GLY A 63 -13.08 9.23 0.93
N HIS A 64 -14.03 8.77 1.73
CA HIS A 64 -15.00 7.72 1.40
C HIS A 64 -16.35 8.08 2.02
N ALA A 65 -17.45 7.85 1.30
CA ALA A 65 -18.81 8.19 1.78
C ALA A 65 -19.13 7.56 3.16
N HIS A 66 -18.58 6.37 3.42
CA HIS A 66 -18.76 5.64 4.68
C HIS A 66 -17.44 5.46 5.44
N ALA A 67 -16.54 6.45 5.38
CA ALA A 67 -15.17 6.36 5.89
C ALA A 67 -15.09 5.84 7.34
N ALA A 68 -15.87 6.41 8.26
CA ALA A 68 -15.85 6.01 9.67
C ALA A 68 -16.22 4.53 9.88
N ARG A 69 -17.21 4.03 9.12
CA ARG A 69 -17.63 2.63 9.21
C ARG A 69 -16.59 1.70 8.58
N ALA A 70 -16.11 2.04 7.39
CA ALA A 70 -15.08 1.27 6.70
C ALA A 70 -13.81 1.16 7.54
N CYS A 71 -13.34 2.27 8.13
CA CYS A 71 -12.17 2.28 9.00
C CYS A 71 -12.35 1.42 10.25
N ARG A 72 -13.53 1.45 10.90
CA ARG A 72 -13.80 0.56 12.04
C ARG A 72 -13.79 -0.91 11.67
N GLN A 73 -14.38 -1.28 10.52
CA GLN A 73 -14.39 -2.67 10.05
C GLN A 73 -12.97 -3.15 9.71
N LEU A 74 -12.18 -2.32 9.06
CA LEU A 74 -10.77 -2.62 8.77
C LEU A 74 -9.95 -2.75 10.06
N ALA A 75 -10.15 -1.87 11.05
CA ALA A 75 -9.46 -1.96 12.33
C ALA A 75 -9.78 -3.27 13.05
N ALA A 76 -11.05 -3.67 13.09
CA ALA A 76 -11.48 -4.94 13.70
C ALA A 76 -10.90 -6.17 12.97
N ALA A 77 -10.65 -6.06 11.65
CA ALA A 77 -10.05 -7.11 10.83
C ALA A 77 -8.51 -7.02 10.75
N GLY A 78 -7.88 -6.06 11.44
CA GLY A 78 -6.43 -5.84 11.37
C GLY A 78 -5.92 -5.41 10.01
N GLY A 79 -6.76 -4.73 9.22
CA GLY A 79 -6.45 -4.29 7.85
C GLY A 79 -6.64 -5.39 6.79
N ASP A 80 -7.04 -6.59 7.18
CA ASP A 80 -7.29 -7.70 6.26
C ASP A 80 -8.77 -7.70 5.82
N ILE A 81 -9.03 -7.27 4.60
CA ILE A 81 -10.39 -7.18 4.04
C ILE A 81 -11.06 -8.56 3.99
N GLY A 82 -10.30 -9.62 3.73
CA GLY A 82 -10.81 -10.99 3.69
C GLY A 82 -11.31 -11.52 5.03
N ARG A 83 -10.93 -10.87 6.13
CA ARG A 83 -11.36 -11.22 7.49
C ARG A 83 -12.54 -10.41 8.00
N ILE A 84 -13.07 -9.48 7.20
CA ILE A 84 -14.30 -8.76 7.57
C ILE A 84 -15.45 -9.76 7.60
N PRO A 85 -16.20 -9.86 8.72
CA PRO A 85 -17.30 -10.81 8.83
C PRO A 85 -18.38 -10.52 7.79
N ARG A 86 -18.83 -11.58 7.10
CA ARG A 86 -19.95 -11.46 6.19
C ARG A 86 -21.19 -10.97 6.96
N ARG A 87 -21.91 -10.04 6.38
CA ARG A 87 -23.15 -9.53 6.96
C ARG A 87 -24.19 -10.67 7.02
N SER A 88 -24.58 -11.05 8.22
CA SER A 88 -25.62 -12.05 8.44
C SER A 88 -26.98 -11.56 7.95
N GLY A 89 -27.83 -12.46 7.46
CA GLY A 89 -29.18 -12.15 7.00
C GLY A 89 -29.27 -11.36 5.70
N THR A 90 -28.15 -11.09 5.02
CA THR A 90 -28.20 -10.43 3.71
C THR A 90 -28.58 -11.43 2.63
N MET A 91 -29.73 -11.17 1.99
CA MET A 91 -30.15 -11.92 0.82
C MET A 91 -29.86 -11.10 -0.44
N CYS A 92 -28.97 -11.63 -1.28
CA CYS A 92 -28.64 -11.01 -2.56
C CYS A 92 -29.39 -11.69 -3.70
N PRO A 93 -29.82 -10.92 -4.73
CA PRO A 93 -30.44 -11.52 -5.92
C PRO A 93 -29.43 -12.41 -6.65
N MET A 94 -29.92 -13.48 -7.25
CA MET A 94 -29.13 -14.42 -8.06
C MET A 94 -28.86 -13.85 -9.47
N ILE A 95 -28.47 -12.59 -9.54
CA ILE A 95 -28.15 -11.91 -10.80
C ILE A 95 -26.64 -11.95 -10.99
N TYR A 96 -26.22 -12.41 -12.15
CA TYR A 96 -24.81 -12.37 -12.53
C TYR A 96 -24.50 -11.02 -13.20
N ALA A 97 -23.93 -10.12 -12.42
CA ALA A 97 -23.44 -8.81 -12.84
C ALA A 97 -22.08 -8.58 -12.14
N PRO A 98 -21.00 -9.24 -12.64
CA PRO A 98 -19.76 -9.36 -11.90
C PRO A 98 -19.13 -8.00 -11.65
N VAL A 99 -18.50 -7.88 -10.48
CA VAL A 99 -17.68 -6.74 -10.07
C VAL A 99 -16.36 -7.25 -9.49
N THR A 100 -15.29 -6.50 -9.76
CA THR A 100 -13.98 -6.76 -9.14
C THR A 100 -13.65 -5.64 -8.18
N ALA A 101 -13.43 -6.01 -6.91
CA ALA A 101 -12.97 -5.10 -5.87
C ALA A 101 -11.46 -5.21 -5.71
N SER A 102 -10.76 -4.08 -5.64
CA SER A 102 -9.32 -4.03 -5.38
C SER A 102 -8.98 -2.96 -4.35
N ALA A 103 -7.99 -3.27 -3.51
CA ALA A 103 -7.47 -2.36 -2.51
C ALA A 103 -5.95 -2.44 -2.45
N HIS A 104 -5.29 -1.28 -2.44
CA HIS A 104 -3.85 -1.17 -2.29
C HIS A 104 -3.54 -0.06 -1.29
N GLY A 105 -2.64 -0.32 -0.36
CA GLY A 105 -2.27 0.68 0.61
C GLY A 105 -1.44 0.16 1.76
N ALA A 106 -1.62 0.76 2.94
CA ALA A 106 -0.92 0.40 4.15
C ALA A 106 -1.86 0.40 5.35
N TRP A 107 -1.66 -0.57 6.22
CA TRP A 107 -2.36 -0.71 7.49
C TRP A 107 -1.36 -1.09 8.59
N ASN A 108 -1.22 -0.26 9.60
CA ASN A 108 -0.23 -0.42 10.68
C ASN A 108 1.19 -0.73 10.13
N GLY A 109 1.61 0.02 9.11
CA GLY A 109 2.92 -0.12 8.46
C GLY A 109 3.06 -1.35 7.55
N ARG A 110 2.04 -2.21 7.46
CA ARG A 110 2.06 -3.37 6.56
C ARG A 110 1.36 -3.04 5.24
N ARG A 111 1.90 -3.54 4.15
CA ARG A 111 1.28 -3.42 2.83
C ARG A 111 -0.03 -4.21 2.79
N VAL A 112 -1.06 -3.56 2.27
CA VAL A 112 -2.35 -4.19 1.92
C VAL A 112 -2.40 -4.30 0.41
N ASP A 113 -2.71 -5.51 -0.07
CA ASP A 113 -2.93 -5.81 -1.48
C ASP A 113 -4.07 -6.83 -1.55
N TYR A 114 -5.20 -6.40 -2.09
CA TYR A 114 -6.42 -7.21 -2.15
C TYR A 114 -7.07 -7.06 -3.51
N THR A 115 -7.45 -8.17 -4.12
CA THR A 115 -8.25 -8.17 -5.34
C THR A 115 -9.16 -9.39 -5.32
N ARG A 116 -10.46 -9.17 -5.55
CA ARG A 116 -11.44 -10.25 -5.61
C ARG A 116 -12.61 -9.89 -6.52
N ALA A 117 -13.03 -10.89 -7.32
CA ALA A 117 -14.25 -10.81 -8.12
C ALA A 117 -15.43 -11.37 -7.35
N PHE A 118 -16.60 -10.75 -7.54
CA PHE A 118 -17.88 -11.13 -6.94
C PHE A 118 -18.94 -11.27 -8.04
N SER A 119 -19.93 -12.11 -7.80
CA SER A 119 -21.03 -12.34 -8.76
C SER A 119 -21.89 -11.08 -9.02
N ASN A 120 -21.95 -10.18 -8.05
CA ASN A 120 -22.62 -8.88 -8.15
C ASN A 120 -22.20 -7.96 -6.99
N SER A 121 -22.61 -6.70 -7.07
CA SER A 121 -22.28 -5.69 -6.04
C SER A 121 -22.94 -5.98 -4.68
N CYS A 122 -24.09 -6.64 -4.63
CA CYS A 122 -24.71 -7.04 -3.38
C CYS A 122 -23.84 -8.07 -2.64
N ALA A 123 -23.37 -9.10 -3.33
CA ALA A 123 -22.46 -10.11 -2.77
C ALA A 123 -21.16 -9.48 -2.27
N MET A 124 -20.59 -8.56 -3.05
CA MET A 124 -19.39 -7.81 -2.65
C MET A 124 -19.63 -7.05 -1.34
N LYS A 125 -20.68 -6.24 -1.24
CA LYS A 125 -20.99 -5.46 -0.03
C LYS A 125 -21.32 -6.36 1.18
N ALA A 126 -21.97 -7.51 0.95
CA ALA A 126 -22.24 -8.47 2.01
C ALA A 126 -20.96 -9.07 2.63
N GLU A 127 -19.92 -9.26 1.83
CA GLU A 127 -18.66 -9.87 2.27
C GLU A 127 -17.60 -8.85 2.71
N THR A 128 -17.65 -7.61 2.19
CA THR A 128 -16.64 -6.59 2.46
C THR A 128 -17.16 -5.41 3.28
N GLY A 129 -18.43 -5.46 3.68
CA GLY A 129 -19.05 -4.41 4.49
C GLY A 129 -19.09 -3.05 3.78
N ALA A 130 -18.73 -2.00 4.51
CA ALA A 130 -18.72 -0.64 3.99
C ALA A 130 -17.49 -0.32 3.15
N VAL A 131 -16.43 -1.17 3.17
CA VAL A 131 -15.15 -0.86 2.54
C VAL A 131 -15.30 -0.61 1.04
N PHE A 132 -16.04 -1.44 0.33
CA PHE A 132 -16.30 -1.25 -1.10
C PHE A 132 -17.71 -0.72 -1.42
N ASP A 133 -18.41 -0.16 -0.44
CA ASP A 133 -19.61 0.61 -0.70
C ASP A 133 -19.23 2.03 -1.12
N LEU A 134 -18.82 2.18 -2.38
CA LEU A 134 -18.34 3.45 -2.94
C LEU A 134 -19.50 4.32 -3.47
N SER A 135 -20.74 3.95 -3.20
CA SER A 135 -21.91 4.77 -3.56
C SER A 135 -21.96 5.99 -2.63
N SER A 136 -21.96 7.15 -3.21
CA SER A 136 -22.27 8.44 -2.56
C SER A 136 -23.77 8.65 -2.58
#